data_cd94a1d6fe979268336edc88b1d0aeb9
#
_entry.id   cd94a1d6fe979268336edc88b1d0aeb9
#
_cell.length_a   1.000
_cell.length_b   1.000
_cell.length_c   1.000
_cell.angle_alpha   90.00
_cell.angle_beta   90.00
_cell.angle_gamma   90.00
#
_symmetry.space_group_name_H-M   'P 1'
#
loop_
_entity.id
_entity.type
_entity.pdbx_description
1 polymer ?
#
loop_
_entity_poly.entity_id
_entity_poly.type
_entity_poly.pdbx_seq_one_letter_code
_entity_poly.pdbx_strand_id
1 'polypeptide(L)'
;MKTLALALALMLAVPAAAHAQSRQPPTHDEAVAALAGKDLEARRQAAAWLGEIGTPGDLPAMMRTLRDPDEVVRSLAESSIWQVWSRSGDAKVDALFAVGVEQMSHGDAPGAIQTFTKIIQARPGFAEGWNKRATIYFLTGEYEKSLRDCDEVVKRNPQHWGVLSGYGQIYLRLGQPEQALAYFQRALQVNPNLAQVEAMIEELKQVLIEKRKGTI
;
A
#
# COMPACT_ATOMS: atom_id res chain seq x y z
N MET A 1 31.72 -72.05 33.50
CA MET A 1 32.00 -71.58 32.14
C MET A 1 30.67 -71.17 31.53
N LYS A 2 30.39 -69.86 31.54
CA LYS A 2 29.17 -69.31 30.90
C LYS A 2 29.66 -68.09 30.08
N THR A 3 29.65 -68.25 28.78
CA THR A 3 30.00 -67.20 27.82
C THR A 3 28.89 -66.20 27.67
N LEU A 4 29.16 -64.95 27.98
CA LEU A 4 28.25 -63.85 27.81
C LEU A 4 28.40 -63.30 26.37
N ALA A 5 27.36 -63.40 25.56
CA ALA A 5 27.32 -62.82 24.22
C ALA A 5 26.94 -61.37 24.32
N LEU A 6 27.82 -60.45 23.91
CA LEU A 6 27.63 -59.01 23.83
C LEU A 6 26.91 -58.68 22.51
N ALA A 7 25.63 -58.29 22.54
CA ALA A 7 24.89 -57.84 21.37
C ALA A 7 25.24 -56.36 21.11
N LEU A 8 25.95 -56.09 20.03
CA LEU A 8 26.26 -54.74 19.54
C LEU A 8 25.05 -54.17 18.81
N ALA A 9 24.31 -53.27 19.45
CA ALA A 9 23.22 -52.55 18.79
C ALA A 9 23.81 -51.42 17.91
N LEU A 10 23.78 -51.63 16.62
CA LEU A 10 24.13 -50.64 15.62
C LEU A 10 23.03 -49.57 15.55
N MET A 11 23.19 -48.43 16.22
CA MET A 11 22.34 -47.27 16.02
C MET A 11 22.67 -46.65 14.65
N LEU A 12 21.81 -46.85 13.69
CA LEU A 12 21.80 -46.10 12.42
C LEU A 12 21.42 -44.65 12.75
N ALA A 13 22.41 -43.76 12.84
CA ALA A 13 22.18 -42.32 12.85
C ALA A 13 21.67 -41.91 11.47
N VAL A 14 20.38 -41.65 11.37
CA VAL A 14 19.78 -40.98 10.22
C VAL A 14 20.29 -39.55 10.24
N PRO A 15 20.99 -39.08 9.19
CA PRO A 15 21.38 -37.68 9.13
C PRO A 15 20.12 -36.85 8.91
N ALA A 16 19.68 -36.14 9.94
CA ALA A 16 18.69 -35.08 9.83
C ALA A 16 19.33 -33.84 9.17
N ALA A 17 19.82 -34.01 7.95
CA ALA A 17 20.18 -32.91 7.07
C ALA A 17 18.97 -32.60 6.17
N ALA A 18 17.85 -32.25 6.79
CA ALA A 18 16.71 -31.70 6.06
C ALA A 18 17.01 -30.20 5.83
N HIS A 19 17.63 -29.90 4.71
CA HIS A 19 17.28 -28.92 3.69
C HIS A 19 16.66 -27.60 4.20
N ALA A 20 17.41 -26.85 5.02
CA ALA A 20 17.35 -25.41 4.91
C ALA A 20 18.19 -24.99 3.69
N GLN A 21 17.73 -25.32 2.49
CA GLN A 21 18.19 -24.61 1.31
C GLN A 21 17.69 -23.18 1.50
N SER A 22 18.61 -22.27 1.80
CA SER A 22 18.40 -20.85 1.63
C SER A 22 18.04 -20.63 0.16
N ARG A 23 16.74 -20.68 -0.16
CA ARG A 23 16.28 -20.31 -1.49
C ARG A 23 16.77 -18.89 -1.70
N GLN A 24 17.63 -18.71 -2.70
CA GLN A 24 17.96 -17.36 -3.16
C GLN A 24 16.64 -16.64 -3.46
N PRO A 25 16.53 -15.36 -3.10
CA PRO A 25 15.35 -14.60 -3.43
C PRO A 25 15.11 -14.68 -4.96
N PRO A 26 13.85 -14.77 -5.41
CA PRO A 26 13.56 -14.84 -6.83
C PRO A 26 14.11 -13.61 -7.56
N THR A 27 14.53 -13.79 -8.79
CA THR A 27 14.83 -12.67 -9.69
C THR A 27 13.58 -11.81 -9.88
N HIS A 28 13.75 -10.58 -10.35
CA HIS A 28 12.65 -9.67 -10.63
C HIS A 28 11.58 -10.32 -11.53
N ASP A 29 11.98 -10.90 -12.65
CA ASP A 29 11.05 -11.50 -13.61
C ASP A 29 10.34 -12.73 -13.06
N GLU A 30 11.03 -13.56 -12.28
CA GLU A 30 10.43 -14.68 -11.56
C GLU A 30 9.39 -14.20 -10.54
N ALA A 31 9.67 -13.14 -9.81
CA ALA A 31 8.72 -12.58 -8.85
C ALA A 31 7.46 -12.04 -9.56
N VAL A 32 7.62 -11.28 -10.65
CA VAL A 32 6.48 -10.77 -11.42
C VAL A 32 5.63 -11.92 -12.00
N ALA A 33 6.28 -12.96 -12.55
CA ALA A 33 5.60 -14.14 -13.07
C ALA A 33 4.86 -14.94 -11.97
N ALA A 34 5.47 -15.05 -10.79
CA ALA A 34 4.92 -15.79 -9.67
C ALA A 34 3.61 -15.18 -9.13
N LEU A 35 3.37 -13.87 -9.28
CA LEU A 35 2.10 -13.23 -8.86
C LEU A 35 0.86 -13.88 -9.50
N ALA A 36 0.98 -14.43 -10.71
CA ALA A 36 -0.11 -15.10 -11.41
C ALA A 36 -0.02 -16.64 -11.30
N GLY A 37 0.93 -17.17 -10.52
CA GLY A 37 1.18 -18.60 -10.36
C GLY A 37 0.10 -19.30 -9.54
N LYS A 38 0.06 -20.64 -9.63
CA LYS A 38 -0.87 -21.47 -8.86
C LYS A 38 -0.41 -21.71 -7.42
N ASP A 39 0.90 -21.66 -7.17
CA ASP A 39 1.50 -21.88 -5.87
C ASP A 39 1.24 -20.69 -4.96
N LEU A 40 0.54 -20.91 -3.85
CA LEU A 40 0.15 -19.87 -2.91
C LEU A 40 1.37 -19.21 -2.24
N GLU A 41 2.32 -20.04 -1.82
CA GLU A 41 3.49 -19.53 -1.10
C GLU A 41 4.40 -18.71 -2.03
N ALA A 42 4.53 -19.13 -3.29
CA ALA A 42 5.23 -18.36 -4.31
C ALA A 42 4.54 -17.00 -4.57
N ARG A 43 3.20 -16.95 -4.61
CA ARG A 43 2.48 -15.66 -4.74
C ARG A 43 2.71 -14.75 -3.54
N ARG A 44 2.68 -15.28 -2.31
CA ARG A 44 2.96 -14.51 -1.08
C ARG A 44 4.36 -13.93 -1.08
N GLN A 45 5.36 -14.77 -1.37
CA GLN A 45 6.76 -14.35 -1.45
C GLN A 45 6.98 -13.30 -2.53
N ALA A 46 6.40 -13.49 -3.72
CA ALA A 46 6.47 -12.55 -4.82
C ALA A 46 5.81 -11.20 -4.48
N ALA A 47 4.61 -11.24 -3.89
CA ALA A 47 3.91 -10.03 -3.48
C ALA A 47 4.72 -9.20 -2.46
N ALA A 48 5.33 -9.85 -1.47
CA ALA A 48 6.21 -9.18 -0.50
C ALA A 48 7.50 -8.66 -1.15
N TRP A 49 8.18 -9.50 -1.94
CA TRP A 49 9.48 -9.19 -2.52
C TRP A 49 9.42 -8.02 -3.51
N LEU A 50 8.34 -7.92 -4.28
CA LEU A 50 8.13 -6.78 -5.19
C LEU A 50 7.94 -5.45 -4.45
N GLY A 51 7.65 -5.45 -3.17
CA GLY A 51 7.73 -4.25 -2.33
C GLY A 51 9.14 -3.69 -2.29
N GLU A 52 10.15 -4.55 -2.23
CA GLU A 52 11.56 -4.15 -2.12
C GLU A 52 12.18 -3.85 -3.48
N ILE A 53 11.99 -4.74 -4.46
CA ILE A 53 12.68 -4.66 -5.77
C ILE A 53 11.81 -4.13 -6.91
N GLY A 54 10.48 -4.08 -6.73
CA GLY A 54 9.53 -3.70 -7.77
C GLY A 54 9.69 -2.25 -8.23
N THR A 55 9.31 -2.02 -9.45
CA THR A 55 9.37 -0.75 -10.16
C THR A 55 7.96 -0.23 -10.49
N PRO A 56 7.79 1.02 -10.91
CA PRO A 56 6.50 1.50 -11.42
C PRO A 56 5.93 0.67 -12.59
N GLY A 57 6.80 -0.01 -13.37
CA GLY A 57 6.40 -0.91 -14.46
C GLY A 57 5.64 -2.15 -13.98
N ASP A 58 5.83 -2.55 -12.73
CA ASP A 58 5.22 -3.76 -12.15
C ASP A 58 3.84 -3.50 -11.54
N LEU A 59 3.51 -2.22 -11.31
CA LEU A 59 2.23 -1.83 -10.71
C LEU A 59 1.00 -2.47 -11.38
N PRO A 60 0.90 -2.62 -12.72
CA PRO A 60 -0.24 -3.29 -13.33
C PRO A 60 -0.40 -4.76 -12.89
N ALA A 61 0.70 -5.49 -12.66
CA ALA A 61 0.65 -6.86 -12.13
C ALA A 61 0.27 -6.86 -10.66
N MET A 62 0.92 -6.02 -9.86
CA MET A 62 0.64 -5.88 -8.43
C MET A 62 -0.79 -5.43 -8.15
N MET A 63 -1.35 -4.52 -8.95
CA MET A 63 -2.76 -4.08 -8.83
C MET A 63 -3.75 -5.21 -9.08
N ARG A 64 -3.46 -6.13 -10.00
CA ARG A 64 -4.31 -7.33 -10.19
C ARG A 64 -4.29 -8.21 -8.95
N THR A 65 -3.16 -8.29 -8.25
CA THR A 65 -2.98 -9.10 -7.04
C THR A 65 -3.81 -8.59 -5.85
N LEU A 66 -4.29 -7.34 -5.87
CA LEU A 66 -5.29 -6.85 -4.89
C LEU A 66 -6.62 -7.62 -4.92
N ARG A 67 -6.83 -8.50 -5.91
CA ARG A 67 -7.99 -9.37 -6.08
C ARG A 67 -7.65 -10.86 -5.97
N ASP A 68 -6.47 -11.18 -5.42
CA ASP A 68 -6.10 -12.58 -5.16
C ASP A 68 -7.12 -13.23 -4.21
N PRO A 69 -7.46 -14.51 -4.39
CA PRO A 69 -8.34 -15.22 -3.46
C PRO A 69 -7.78 -15.27 -2.03
N ASP A 70 -6.48 -15.27 -1.86
CA ASP A 70 -5.83 -15.30 -0.55
C ASP A 70 -5.67 -13.88 0.02
N GLU A 71 -6.15 -13.68 1.24
CA GLU A 71 -6.13 -12.38 1.93
C GLU A 71 -4.70 -11.90 2.22
N VAL A 72 -3.80 -12.81 2.55
CA VAL A 72 -2.40 -12.47 2.86
C VAL A 72 -1.71 -11.95 1.60
N VAL A 73 -1.96 -12.57 0.45
CA VAL A 73 -1.43 -12.09 -0.85
C VAL A 73 -1.95 -10.69 -1.15
N ARG A 74 -3.25 -10.41 -0.93
CA ARG A 74 -3.82 -9.08 -1.13
C ARG A 74 -3.17 -8.02 -0.23
N SER A 75 -3.01 -8.34 1.06
CA SER A 75 -2.39 -7.44 2.04
C SER A 75 -0.92 -7.14 1.71
N LEU A 76 -0.17 -8.18 1.33
CA LEU A 76 1.23 -8.01 0.90
C LEU A 76 1.32 -7.16 -0.37
N ALA A 77 0.45 -7.40 -1.36
CA ALA A 77 0.41 -6.60 -2.58
C ALA A 77 0.08 -5.13 -2.30
N GLU A 78 -0.88 -4.86 -1.41
CA GLU A 78 -1.24 -3.50 -0.99
C GLU A 78 -0.04 -2.78 -0.37
N SER A 79 0.61 -3.40 0.62
CA SER A 79 1.81 -2.87 1.27
C SER A 79 2.93 -2.59 0.26
N SER A 80 3.15 -3.54 -0.65
CA SER A 80 4.21 -3.44 -1.65
C SER A 80 3.95 -2.36 -2.70
N ILE A 81 2.70 -2.15 -3.10
CA ILE A 81 2.33 -1.05 -3.99
C ILE A 81 2.64 0.30 -3.32
N TRP A 82 2.31 0.45 -2.03
CA TRP A 82 2.69 1.65 -1.28
C TRP A 82 4.20 1.88 -1.24
N GLN A 83 4.99 0.83 -1.08
CA GLN A 83 6.46 0.93 -1.11
C GLN A 83 6.96 1.37 -2.48
N VAL A 84 6.41 0.80 -3.57
CA VAL A 84 6.77 1.22 -4.94
C VAL A 84 6.40 2.68 -5.20
N TRP A 85 5.21 3.11 -4.80
CA TRP A 85 4.79 4.51 -4.93
C TRP A 85 5.66 5.47 -4.14
N SER A 86 6.18 5.05 -2.98
CA SER A 86 6.98 5.88 -2.09
C SER A 86 8.44 6.05 -2.53
N ARG A 87 8.87 5.40 -3.60
CA ARG A 87 10.20 5.55 -4.19
C ARG A 87 10.18 6.51 -5.37
N SER A 88 10.93 7.61 -5.28
CA SER A 88 11.04 8.59 -6.37
C SER A 88 12.00 8.16 -7.49
N GLY A 89 12.88 7.20 -7.21
CA GLY A 89 13.99 6.82 -8.06
C GLY A 89 15.18 7.80 -8.01
N ASP A 90 15.19 8.70 -7.03
CA ASP A 90 16.30 9.61 -6.75
C ASP A 90 16.61 9.57 -5.25
N ALA A 91 17.78 9.10 -4.90
CA ALA A 91 18.19 8.89 -3.50
C ALA A 91 18.12 10.18 -2.65
N LYS A 92 18.36 11.37 -3.24
CA LYS A 92 18.27 12.65 -2.52
C LYS A 92 16.82 13.02 -2.23
N VAL A 93 15.93 12.77 -3.19
CA VAL A 93 14.48 12.98 -3.02
C VAL A 93 13.92 12.00 -2.01
N ASP A 94 14.33 10.73 -2.07
CA ASP A 94 13.90 9.69 -1.13
C ASP A 94 14.37 10.00 0.31
N ALA A 95 15.59 10.52 0.49
CA ALA A 95 16.07 11.01 1.79
C ALA A 95 15.24 12.20 2.31
N LEU A 96 14.92 13.18 1.45
CA LEU A 96 14.04 14.29 1.82
C LEU A 96 12.62 13.81 2.15
N PHE A 97 12.12 12.80 1.42
CA PHE A 97 10.82 12.21 1.67
C PHE A 97 10.74 11.59 3.08
N ALA A 98 11.78 10.86 3.47
CA ALA A 98 11.88 10.31 4.83
C ALA A 98 11.86 11.42 5.90
N VAL A 99 12.59 12.53 5.70
CA VAL A 99 12.56 13.69 6.61
C VAL A 99 11.16 14.29 6.70
N GLY A 100 10.47 14.46 5.56
CA GLY A 100 9.11 15.00 5.56
C GLY A 100 8.10 14.09 6.29
N VAL A 101 8.23 12.76 6.12
CA VAL A 101 7.40 11.79 6.85
C VAL A 101 7.68 11.82 8.35
N GLU A 102 8.93 11.95 8.77
CA GLU A 102 9.31 12.11 10.17
C GLU A 102 8.72 13.39 10.77
N GLN A 103 8.82 14.53 10.07
CA GLN A 103 8.19 15.78 10.49
C GLN A 103 6.67 15.65 10.66
N MET A 104 5.99 14.95 9.73
CA MET A 104 4.56 14.64 9.88
C MET A 104 4.27 13.83 11.14
N SER A 105 5.08 12.82 11.45
CA SER A 105 4.88 11.95 12.63
C SER A 105 5.05 12.71 13.96
N HIS A 106 5.88 13.74 13.97
CA HIS A 106 6.08 14.64 15.11
C HIS A 106 5.11 15.84 15.14
N GLY A 107 4.18 15.94 14.19
CA GLY A 107 3.20 17.03 14.13
C GLY A 107 3.78 18.37 13.64
N ASP A 108 5.01 18.39 13.10
CA ASP A 108 5.60 19.57 12.48
C ASP A 108 5.01 19.82 11.08
N ALA A 109 3.77 20.27 11.04
CA ALA A 109 3.08 20.54 9.77
C ALA A 109 3.79 21.62 8.93
N PRO A 110 4.27 22.76 9.47
CA PRO A 110 4.99 23.77 8.69
C PRO A 110 6.28 23.21 8.07
N GLY A 111 7.10 22.48 8.84
CA GLY A 111 8.34 21.87 8.37
C GLY A 111 8.07 20.83 7.27
N ALA A 112 7.09 19.95 7.48
CA ALA A 112 6.71 18.94 6.51
C ALA A 112 6.19 19.55 5.20
N ILE A 113 5.34 20.60 5.24
CA ILE A 113 4.90 21.32 4.04
C ILE A 113 6.10 21.88 3.27
N GLN A 114 7.06 22.50 3.97
CA GLN A 114 8.26 23.04 3.33
C GLN A 114 9.08 21.92 2.67
N THR A 115 9.27 20.80 3.36
CA THR A 115 10.03 19.65 2.85
C THR A 115 9.36 19.03 1.61
N PHE A 116 8.04 18.76 1.66
CA PHE A 116 7.33 18.23 0.50
C PHE A 116 7.25 19.23 -0.65
N THR A 117 7.23 20.53 -0.37
CA THR A 117 7.32 21.57 -1.41
C THR A 117 8.68 21.51 -2.14
N LYS A 118 9.80 21.32 -1.43
CA LYS A 118 11.11 21.13 -2.03
C LYS A 118 11.15 19.85 -2.89
N ILE A 119 10.54 18.75 -2.44
CA ILE A 119 10.41 17.51 -3.19
C ILE A 119 9.64 17.74 -4.50
N ILE A 120 8.50 18.41 -4.43
CA ILE A 120 7.67 18.73 -5.59
C ILE A 120 8.44 19.59 -6.61
N GLN A 121 9.22 20.56 -6.14
CA GLN A 121 10.07 21.40 -7.01
C GLN A 121 11.19 20.59 -7.67
N ALA A 122 11.84 19.71 -6.90
CA ALA A 122 12.94 18.88 -7.41
C ALA A 122 12.45 17.75 -8.34
N ARG A 123 11.29 17.17 -8.05
CA ARG A 123 10.73 16.02 -8.76
C ARG A 123 9.22 16.14 -8.93
N PRO A 124 8.74 17.05 -9.80
CA PRO A 124 7.30 17.32 -9.94
C PRO A 124 6.48 16.11 -10.39
N GLY A 125 7.12 15.10 -11.01
CA GLY A 125 6.50 13.82 -11.39
C GLY A 125 6.28 12.85 -10.24
N PHE A 126 6.88 13.06 -9.06
CA PHE A 126 6.77 12.18 -7.92
C PHE A 126 5.44 12.44 -7.18
N ALA A 127 4.46 11.57 -7.41
CA ALA A 127 3.09 11.74 -6.90
C ALA A 127 3.02 11.80 -5.36
N GLU A 128 3.85 11.02 -4.66
CA GLU A 128 3.84 10.98 -3.20
C GLU A 128 4.26 12.28 -2.52
N GLY A 129 5.08 13.09 -3.16
CA GLY A 129 5.38 14.44 -2.66
C GLY A 129 4.12 15.31 -2.54
N TRP A 130 3.27 15.26 -3.57
CA TRP A 130 1.98 15.94 -3.58
C TRP A 130 1.00 15.29 -2.58
N ASN A 131 0.93 13.95 -2.54
CA ASN A 131 0.05 13.21 -1.65
C ASN A 131 0.31 13.53 -0.18
N LYS A 132 1.57 13.53 0.24
CA LYS A 132 1.92 13.83 1.64
C LYS A 132 1.60 15.28 1.99
N ARG A 133 1.85 16.23 1.11
CA ARG A 133 1.48 17.63 1.35
C ARG A 133 -0.03 17.82 1.39
N ALA A 134 -0.79 17.16 0.51
CA ALA A 134 -2.24 17.13 0.56
C ALA A 134 -2.76 16.61 1.90
N THR A 135 -2.17 15.54 2.42
CA THR A 135 -2.52 14.98 3.72
C THR A 135 -2.32 16.00 4.85
N ILE A 136 -1.22 16.74 4.83
CA ILE A 136 -0.98 17.76 5.85
C ILE A 136 -2.01 18.89 5.74
N TYR A 137 -2.29 19.39 4.53
CA TYR A 137 -3.32 20.40 4.31
C TYR A 137 -4.71 19.93 4.78
N PHE A 138 -5.04 18.66 4.58
CA PHE A 138 -6.27 18.09 5.13
C PHE A 138 -6.29 18.14 6.66
N LEU A 139 -5.21 17.70 7.31
CA LEU A 139 -5.10 17.66 8.77
C LEU A 139 -5.11 19.05 9.40
N THR A 140 -4.63 20.07 8.69
CA THR A 140 -4.63 21.48 9.14
C THR A 140 -5.91 22.23 8.73
N GLY A 141 -6.87 21.57 8.08
CA GLY A 141 -8.14 22.19 7.67
C GLY A 141 -8.06 23.02 6.39
N GLU A 142 -6.95 23.00 5.68
CA GLU A 142 -6.72 23.74 4.44
C GLU A 142 -7.24 22.94 3.21
N TYR A 143 -8.55 22.63 3.23
CA TYR A 143 -9.17 21.67 2.31
C TYR A 143 -9.01 22.01 0.83
N GLU A 144 -9.08 23.29 0.45
CA GLU A 144 -8.89 23.72 -0.95
C GLU A 144 -7.44 23.51 -1.43
N LYS A 145 -6.45 23.68 -0.52
CA LYS A 145 -5.05 23.36 -0.87
C LYS A 145 -4.86 21.86 -0.99
N SER A 146 -5.49 21.09 -0.08
CA SER A 146 -5.47 19.64 -0.14
C SER A 146 -6.06 19.12 -1.46
N LEU A 147 -7.22 19.63 -1.90
CA LEU A 147 -7.84 19.25 -3.17
C LEU A 147 -6.92 19.54 -4.36
N ARG A 148 -6.29 20.71 -4.41
CA ARG A 148 -5.34 21.03 -5.51
C ARG A 148 -4.18 20.05 -5.58
N ASP A 149 -3.62 19.66 -4.44
CA ASP A 149 -2.54 18.69 -4.41
C ASP A 149 -3.04 17.28 -4.76
N CYS A 150 -4.24 16.89 -4.32
CA CYS A 150 -4.89 15.65 -4.75
C CYS A 150 -5.09 15.59 -6.28
N ASP A 151 -5.50 16.70 -6.92
CA ASP A 151 -5.60 16.79 -8.37
C ASP A 151 -4.26 16.49 -9.06
N GLU A 152 -3.16 17.01 -8.50
CA GLU A 152 -1.81 16.74 -9.02
C GLU A 152 -1.39 15.27 -8.85
N VAL A 153 -1.83 14.61 -7.75
CA VAL A 153 -1.60 13.16 -7.60
C VAL A 153 -2.37 12.36 -8.65
N VAL A 154 -3.67 12.62 -8.82
CA VAL A 154 -4.52 11.86 -9.77
C VAL A 154 -4.06 12.03 -11.21
N LYS A 155 -3.54 13.20 -11.59
CA LYS A 155 -2.91 13.41 -12.91
C LYS A 155 -1.72 12.48 -13.15
N ARG A 156 -0.95 12.14 -12.11
CA ARG A 156 0.27 11.30 -12.17
C ARG A 156 -0.04 9.84 -11.95
N ASN A 157 -0.96 9.56 -11.04
CA ASN A 157 -1.38 8.22 -10.65
C ASN A 157 -2.91 8.18 -10.46
N PRO A 158 -3.70 7.95 -11.52
CA PRO A 158 -5.15 7.89 -11.44
C PRO A 158 -5.67 6.69 -10.62
N GLN A 159 -4.82 5.71 -10.32
CA GLN A 159 -5.13 4.54 -9.50
C GLN A 159 -4.70 4.68 -8.03
N HIS A 160 -4.38 5.88 -7.58
CA HIS A 160 -3.94 6.12 -6.21
C HIS A 160 -5.13 6.10 -5.25
N TRP A 161 -5.53 4.92 -4.76
CA TRP A 161 -6.71 4.74 -3.90
C TRP A 161 -6.67 5.57 -2.61
N GLY A 162 -5.48 5.82 -2.04
CA GLY A 162 -5.33 6.66 -0.85
C GLY A 162 -5.78 8.10 -1.11
N VAL A 163 -5.43 8.68 -2.25
CA VAL A 163 -5.87 10.02 -2.65
C VAL A 163 -7.35 10.02 -3.01
N LEU A 164 -7.85 8.99 -3.69
CA LEU A 164 -9.29 8.88 -3.95
C LEU A 164 -10.09 8.82 -2.64
N SER A 165 -9.60 8.09 -1.64
CA SER A 165 -10.19 8.10 -0.28
C SER A 165 -10.04 9.47 0.38
N GLY A 166 -8.90 10.12 0.20
CA GLY A 166 -8.64 11.50 0.68
C GLY A 166 -9.64 12.52 0.15
N TYR A 167 -9.94 12.49 -1.15
CA TYR A 167 -11.02 13.32 -1.71
C TYR A 167 -12.35 13.07 -1.00
N GLY A 168 -12.72 11.80 -0.79
CA GLY A 168 -13.93 11.46 -0.06
C GLY A 168 -13.98 12.09 1.33
N GLN A 169 -12.88 12.01 2.07
CA GLN A 169 -12.78 12.62 3.40
C GLN A 169 -12.85 14.15 3.34
N ILE A 170 -12.19 14.79 2.38
CA ILE A 170 -12.24 16.24 2.22
C ILE A 170 -13.67 16.68 1.91
N TYR A 171 -14.37 16.02 0.98
CA TYR A 171 -15.75 16.37 0.64
C TYR A 171 -16.72 16.15 1.80
N LEU A 172 -16.47 15.16 2.68
CA LEU A 172 -17.23 15.05 3.94
C LEU A 172 -17.04 16.28 4.84
N ARG A 173 -15.79 16.75 5.00
CA ARG A 173 -15.48 17.95 5.79
C ARG A 173 -16.12 19.23 5.20
N LEU A 174 -16.29 19.25 3.89
CA LEU A 174 -16.94 20.34 3.15
C LEU A 174 -18.48 20.21 3.12
N GLY A 175 -19.08 19.20 3.76
CA GLY A 175 -20.52 18.98 3.76
C GLY A 175 -21.09 18.52 2.41
N GLN A 176 -20.29 17.85 1.59
CA GLN A 176 -20.64 17.41 0.24
C GLN A 176 -20.67 15.87 0.16
N PRO A 177 -21.66 15.22 0.80
CA PRO A 177 -21.67 13.75 0.95
C PRO A 177 -21.85 13.00 -0.37
N GLU A 178 -22.50 13.60 -1.38
CA GLU A 178 -22.66 12.98 -2.71
C GLU A 178 -21.29 12.85 -3.42
N GLN A 179 -20.45 13.89 -3.37
CA GLN A 179 -19.11 13.85 -3.93
C GLN A 179 -18.22 12.88 -3.12
N ALA A 180 -18.33 12.90 -1.79
CA ALA A 180 -17.60 11.98 -0.95
C ALA A 180 -17.89 10.52 -1.30
N LEU A 181 -19.18 10.18 -1.46
CA LEU A 181 -19.61 8.84 -1.87
C LEU A 181 -19.01 8.43 -3.21
N ALA A 182 -19.04 9.32 -4.20
CA ALA A 182 -18.50 9.03 -5.54
C ALA A 182 -16.98 8.72 -5.48
N TYR A 183 -16.21 9.48 -4.70
CA TYR A 183 -14.77 9.26 -4.59
C TYR A 183 -14.43 8.01 -3.77
N PHE A 184 -15.15 7.70 -2.70
CA PHE A 184 -14.97 6.45 -1.97
C PHE A 184 -15.27 5.23 -2.83
N GLN A 185 -16.33 5.27 -3.65
CA GLN A 185 -16.62 4.20 -4.61
C GLN A 185 -15.50 4.00 -5.63
N ARG A 186 -14.91 5.10 -6.13
CA ARG A 186 -13.74 5.03 -7.02
C ARG A 186 -12.53 4.41 -6.32
N ALA A 187 -12.30 4.72 -5.04
CA ALA A 187 -11.22 4.10 -4.26
C ALA A 187 -11.39 2.58 -4.17
N LEU A 188 -12.61 2.10 -3.86
CA LEU A 188 -12.92 0.66 -3.81
C LEU A 188 -12.82 -0.03 -5.18
N GLN A 189 -13.13 0.67 -6.27
CA GLN A 189 -12.94 0.12 -7.61
C GLN A 189 -11.47 -0.20 -7.88
N VAL A 190 -10.55 0.63 -7.37
CA VAL A 190 -9.11 0.40 -7.49
C VAL A 190 -8.64 -0.67 -6.52
N ASN A 191 -8.89 -0.47 -5.22
CA ASN A 191 -8.53 -1.41 -4.16
C ASN A 191 -9.77 -1.87 -3.41
N PRO A 192 -10.27 -3.10 -3.65
CA PRO A 192 -11.48 -3.62 -2.99
C PRO A 192 -11.26 -4.00 -1.51
N ASN A 193 -10.04 -3.89 -0.98
CA ASN A 193 -9.71 -4.32 0.37
C ASN A 193 -9.82 -3.20 1.42
N LEU A 194 -10.36 -2.05 1.05
CA LEU A 194 -10.47 -0.87 1.92
C LEU A 194 -11.73 -0.97 2.81
N ALA A 195 -11.72 -1.85 3.81
CA ALA A 195 -12.90 -2.13 4.68
C ALA A 195 -13.46 -0.86 5.34
N GLN A 196 -12.61 0.08 5.77
CA GLN A 196 -13.05 1.35 6.35
C GLN A 196 -13.78 2.22 5.33
N VAL A 197 -13.33 2.25 4.08
CA VAL A 197 -13.98 3.00 3.00
C VAL A 197 -15.32 2.37 2.66
N GLU A 198 -15.41 1.04 2.65
CA GLU A 198 -16.67 0.32 2.44
C GLU A 198 -17.70 0.68 3.52
N ALA A 199 -17.32 0.66 4.79
CA ALA A 199 -18.19 1.07 5.89
C ALA A 199 -18.67 2.52 5.75
N MET A 200 -17.78 3.46 5.38
CA MET A 200 -18.15 4.86 5.11
C MET A 200 -19.13 5.01 3.95
N ILE A 201 -19.00 4.20 2.91
CA ILE A 201 -19.95 4.18 1.79
C ILE A 201 -21.34 3.77 2.25
N GLU A 202 -21.44 2.71 3.06
CA GLU A 202 -22.74 2.25 3.55
C GLU A 202 -23.41 3.28 4.48
N GLU A 203 -22.65 3.90 5.37
CA GLU A 203 -23.13 5.00 6.22
C GLU A 203 -23.63 6.18 5.38
N LEU A 204 -22.86 6.62 4.38
CA LEU A 204 -23.25 7.72 3.50
C LEU A 204 -24.50 7.43 2.69
N LYS A 205 -24.68 6.19 2.21
CA LYS A 205 -25.89 5.78 1.50
C LYS A 205 -27.13 5.94 2.40
N GLN A 206 -27.04 5.55 3.68
CA GLN A 206 -28.14 5.70 4.61
C GLN A 206 -28.47 7.18 4.87
N VAL A 207 -27.48 8.00 5.14
CA VAL A 207 -27.65 9.45 5.34
C VAL A 207 -28.30 10.09 4.12
N LEU A 208 -27.87 9.75 2.92
CA LEU A 208 -28.44 10.31 1.69
C LEU A 208 -29.88 9.85 1.42
N ILE A 209 -30.23 8.61 1.81
CA ILE A 209 -31.61 8.11 1.74
C ILE A 209 -32.52 8.88 2.70
N GLU A 210 -32.09 9.08 3.94
CA GLU A 210 -32.84 9.81 4.96
C GLU A 210 -33.04 11.29 4.59
N LYS A 211 -32.00 11.94 4.08
CA LYS A 211 -32.07 13.31 3.55
C LYS A 211 -33.10 13.44 2.43
N ARG A 212 -33.15 12.46 1.51
CA ARG A 212 -34.15 12.46 0.41
C ARG A 212 -35.57 12.25 0.90
N LYS A 213 -35.77 11.54 2.02
CA LYS A 213 -37.08 11.32 2.64
C LYS A 213 -37.54 12.53 3.48
N GLY A 214 -36.73 13.56 3.63
CA GLY A 214 -37.04 14.72 4.47
C GLY A 214 -37.03 14.42 5.98
N THR A 215 -36.28 13.39 6.42
CA THR A 215 -36.22 12.91 7.81
C THR A 215 -35.07 13.58 8.58
N ILE A 216 -34.19 14.30 7.90
CA ILE A 216 -33.08 15.12 8.47
C ILE A 216 -32.95 16.44 7.69
#